data_f47fe3857c633c6c8a293d897eabf174
#
_entry.id   f47fe3857c633c6c8a293d897eabf174
#
_cell.length_a   1.000
_cell.length_b   1.000
_cell.length_c   1.000
_cell.angle_alpha   90.00
_cell.angle_beta   90.00
_cell.angle_gamma   90.00
#
_symmetry.space_group_name_H-M   'P 1'
#
loop_
_entity.id
_entity.type
_entity.pdbx_description
1 polymer ?
#
loop_
_entity_poly.entity_id
_entity_poly.type
_entity_poly.pdbx_seq_one_letter_code
_entity_poly.pdbx_strand_id
1 'polypeptide(L)'
;MKEKIGIDRRNFIAGAALFAASATFGMMAREQDALGRLTVSAENPRYFEADGKPFVPIGVNLCYCRDREPQEGYLRWLDRFAANGGNYIRIWCGDALWDVMPRFGEIDPAVVNRLQWLADACAKRRIRIKFTLEQFRGFDDSQPPVFRKPIYAPYARTMRDWFTSDACQTAFRRKIDVLAEAVADRPATAVVEIWNEIMDDGDVVQARWQTETLAYLRTRFPRQLVVANLGSFSEVTSGFAYDRICARRDNDFLQVHRYYDPGAGMAVCFGPVDAFCADAIRELRDRCATKPALLAEVGAVKPRHTGPSELYACDPEGVLMHDMVFAPFFAGAAGCGQMWHWDGRYVDGKNLWHHYGRFARAVEGLDPIAERFRPFRGESKAMRFYGLRGRSTSVVWVRDKYVDALAEVRDGKTADVRTGWKIPLRSGGWVDCYLPWEDRHEPGVAEPNKIALPAFRRSIVVRFKTPCEG
;
A
#
# COMPACT_ATOMS: atom_id res chain seq x y z
N MET A 1 8.93 -30.86 -73.55
CA MET A 1 9.36 -31.37 -72.26
C MET A 1 8.81 -30.38 -71.22
N LYS A 2 7.72 -30.77 -70.50
CA LYS A 2 7.07 -29.96 -69.47
C LYS A 2 7.28 -30.70 -68.17
N GLU A 3 8.14 -30.19 -67.27
CA GLU A 3 8.28 -30.69 -65.92
C GLU A 3 7.11 -30.14 -65.07
N LYS A 4 6.39 -31.08 -64.49
CA LYS A 4 5.36 -30.79 -63.48
C LYS A 4 6.03 -30.78 -62.09
N ILE A 5 6.08 -29.63 -61.42
CA ILE A 5 6.45 -29.52 -60.02
C ILE A 5 5.22 -29.93 -59.17
N GLY A 6 5.29 -31.10 -58.58
CA GLY A 6 4.26 -31.60 -57.65
C GLY A 6 4.50 -30.98 -56.27
N ILE A 7 3.58 -30.18 -55.79
CA ILE A 7 3.56 -29.69 -54.40
C ILE A 7 2.97 -30.78 -53.53
N ASP A 8 3.79 -31.35 -52.62
CA ASP A 8 3.38 -32.35 -51.67
C ASP A 8 2.45 -31.74 -50.61
N ARG A 9 1.17 -32.13 -50.65
CA ARG A 9 0.12 -31.68 -49.70
C ARG A 9 0.41 -32.01 -48.23
N ARG A 10 1.33 -32.91 -47.93
CA ARG A 10 1.69 -33.28 -46.54
C ARG A 10 2.51 -32.21 -45.84
N ASN A 11 3.38 -31.51 -46.59
CA ASN A 11 4.22 -30.45 -46.03
C ASN A 11 3.43 -29.14 -45.77
N PHE A 12 2.29 -28.92 -46.44
CA PHE A 12 1.43 -27.77 -46.22
C PHE A 12 0.61 -27.88 -44.90
N ILE A 13 0.19 -29.10 -44.56
CA ILE A 13 -0.58 -29.35 -43.32
C ILE A 13 0.35 -29.27 -42.11
N ALA A 14 1.60 -29.73 -42.19
CA ALA A 14 2.56 -29.63 -41.09
C ALA A 14 2.98 -28.17 -40.81
N GLY A 15 3.13 -27.33 -41.84
CA GLY A 15 3.44 -25.91 -41.67
C GLY A 15 2.30 -25.10 -41.02
N ALA A 16 1.05 -25.40 -41.42
CA ALA A 16 -0.12 -24.72 -40.83
C ALA A 16 -0.39 -25.13 -39.36
N ALA A 17 -0.11 -26.39 -39.00
CA ALA A 17 -0.25 -26.86 -37.63
C ALA A 17 0.83 -26.29 -36.68
N LEU A 18 2.05 -26.10 -37.17
CA LEU A 18 3.13 -25.46 -36.42
C LEU A 18 2.89 -23.94 -36.24
N PHE A 19 2.28 -23.28 -37.22
CA PHE A 19 1.93 -21.85 -37.09
C PHE A 19 0.73 -21.64 -36.14
N ALA A 20 -0.25 -22.53 -36.14
CA ALA A 20 -1.38 -22.47 -35.23
C ALA A 20 -0.95 -22.83 -33.79
N ALA A 21 -0.05 -23.81 -33.61
CA ALA A 21 0.48 -24.17 -32.27
C ALA A 21 1.38 -23.06 -31.69
N SER A 22 2.19 -22.39 -32.50
CA SER A 22 3.01 -21.26 -31.99
C SER A 22 2.17 -20.02 -31.68
N ALA A 23 1.09 -19.77 -32.44
CA ALA A 23 0.17 -18.66 -32.18
C ALA A 23 -0.66 -18.92 -30.88
N THR A 24 -1.13 -20.18 -30.68
CA THR A 24 -1.86 -20.57 -29.46
C THR A 24 -0.94 -20.61 -28.24
N PHE A 25 0.31 -21.04 -28.39
CA PHE A 25 1.29 -21.02 -27.29
C PHE A 25 1.70 -19.59 -26.94
N GLY A 26 1.84 -18.69 -27.91
CA GLY A 26 2.10 -17.27 -27.69
C GLY A 26 0.91 -16.53 -27.07
N MET A 27 -0.34 -16.90 -27.39
CA MET A 27 -1.53 -16.36 -26.75
C MET A 27 -1.72 -16.92 -25.33
N MET A 28 -1.50 -18.21 -25.08
CA MET A 28 -1.55 -18.81 -23.75
C MET A 28 -0.45 -18.29 -22.82
N ALA A 29 0.76 -18.08 -23.33
CA ALA A 29 1.85 -17.45 -22.56
C ALA A 29 1.57 -15.97 -22.26
N ARG A 30 0.86 -15.23 -23.13
CA ARG A 30 0.42 -13.85 -22.86
C ARG A 30 -0.73 -13.78 -21.86
N GLU A 31 -1.65 -14.75 -21.83
CA GLU A 31 -2.74 -14.80 -20.84
C GLU A 31 -2.25 -15.19 -19.44
N GLN A 32 -1.23 -16.04 -19.33
CA GLN A 32 -0.68 -16.45 -18.03
C GLN A 32 0.20 -15.37 -17.36
N ASP A 33 0.67 -14.37 -18.10
CA ASP A 33 1.52 -13.28 -17.55
C ASP A 33 0.76 -11.99 -17.22
N ALA A 34 -0.51 -11.86 -17.59
CA ALA A 34 -1.31 -10.68 -17.26
C ALA A 34 -1.59 -10.60 -15.76
N LEU A 35 -1.45 -9.41 -15.17
CA LEU A 35 -1.90 -9.15 -13.80
C LEU A 35 -3.43 -9.31 -13.72
N GLY A 36 -3.89 -10.25 -12.91
CA GLY A 36 -5.31 -10.42 -12.70
C GLY A 36 -5.97 -9.26 -11.96
N ARG A 37 -7.27 -9.19 -12.03
CA ARG A 37 -8.06 -8.17 -11.36
C ARG A 37 -7.87 -8.25 -9.84
N LEU A 38 -7.63 -7.11 -9.20
CA LEU A 38 -7.63 -7.00 -7.74
C LEU A 38 -9.08 -6.83 -7.26
N THR A 39 -9.48 -7.65 -6.31
CA THR A 39 -10.80 -7.59 -5.69
C THR A 39 -10.69 -7.71 -4.17
N VAL A 40 -11.74 -7.28 -3.46
CA VAL A 40 -11.93 -7.68 -2.06
C VAL A 40 -12.41 -9.13 -2.08
N SER A 41 -11.83 -9.99 -1.25
CA SER A 41 -12.20 -11.40 -1.20
C SER A 41 -13.64 -11.58 -0.74
N ALA A 42 -14.39 -12.40 -1.47
CA ALA A 42 -15.73 -12.78 -1.08
C ALA A 42 -15.74 -13.73 0.14
N GLU A 43 -14.72 -14.56 0.29
CA GLU A 43 -14.60 -15.51 1.41
C GLU A 43 -14.16 -14.84 2.72
N ASN A 44 -13.28 -13.85 2.61
CA ASN A 44 -12.80 -13.08 3.76
C ASN A 44 -12.63 -11.61 3.38
N PRO A 45 -13.67 -10.77 3.54
CA PRO A 45 -13.68 -9.39 3.07
C PRO A 45 -12.71 -8.46 3.81
N ARG A 46 -11.89 -8.98 4.69
CA ARG A 46 -10.77 -8.26 5.33
C ARG A 46 -9.52 -8.19 4.49
N TYR A 47 -9.46 -8.98 3.41
CA TYR A 47 -8.28 -9.15 2.57
C TYR A 47 -8.61 -9.00 1.09
N PHE A 48 -7.58 -8.83 0.30
CA PHE A 48 -7.67 -8.76 -1.14
C PHE A 48 -7.32 -10.11 -1.77
N GLU A 49 -7.84 -10.32 -2.97
CA GLU A 49 -7.46 -11.43 -3.83
C GLU A 49 -7.21 -10.97 -5.27
N ALA A 50 -6.37 -11.70 -5.98
CA ALA A 50 -6.15 -11.56 -7.40
C ALA A 50 -5.95 -12.97 -7.99
N ASP A 51 -6.63 -13.28 -9.10
CA ASP A 51 -6.57 -14.60 -9.77
C ASP A 51 -6.92 -15.77 -8.82
N GLY A 52 -7.89 -15.56 -7.93
CA GLY A 52 -8.30 -16.56 -6.95
C GLY A 52 -7.26 -16.87 -5.87
N LYS A 53 -6.25 -16.00 -5.70
CA LYS A 53 -5.19 -16.14 -4.69
C LYS A 53 -5.17 -14.92 -3.78
N PRO A 54 -4.78 -15.09 -2.51
CA PRO A 54 -4.58 -13.96 -1.61
C PRO A 54 -3.58 -12.96 -2.20
N PHE A 55 -3.93 -11.67 -2.12
CA PHE A 55 -3.04 -10.58 -2.48
C PHE A 55 -2.76 -9.74 -1.23
N VAL A 56 -1.51 -9.76 -0.77
CA VAL A 56 -1.02 -8.90 0.31
C VAL A 56 -0.32 -7.69 -0.31
N PRO A 57 -0.90 -6.48 -0.23
CA PRO A 57 -0.23 -5.28 -0.73
C PRO A 57 1.09 -5.03 0.00
N ILE A 58 2.20 -5.14 -0.72
CA ILE A 58 3.52 -4.66 -0.32
C ILE A 58 3.70 -3.35 -1.06
N GLY A 59 3.37 -2.24 -0.38
CA GLY A 59 3.12 -0.97 -1.03
C GLY A 59 4.07 0.16 -0.64
N VAL A 60 4.23 1.11 -1.56
CA VAL A 60 4.96 2.36 -1.35
C VAL A 60 4.26 3.51 -2.07
N ASN A 61 4.36 4.72 -1.52
CA ASN A 61 3.93 5.93 -2.22
C ASN A 61 5.03 6.37 -3.18
N LEU A 62 4.73 6.47 -4.49
CA LEU A 62 5.61 7.02 -5.52
C LEU A 62 4.89 8.18 -6.21
N CYS A 63 4.36 9.12 -5.42
CA CYS A 63 3.36 10.08 -5.88
C CYS A 63 3.90 11.12 -6.87
N TYR A 64 5.20 11.38 -6.84
CA TYR A 64 5.88 12.34 -7.74
C TYR A 64 7.36 11.94 -7.92
N CYS A 65 8.01 12.53 -8.94
CA CYS A 65 9.46 12.48 -9.13
C CYS A 65 9.95 13.89 -9.43
N ARG A 66 11.02 14.31 -8.76
CA ARG A 66 11.65 15.63 -8.95
C ARG A 66 13.03 15.51 -9.62
N ASP A 67 13.37 14.33 -10.13
CA ASP A 67 14.56 14.12 -10.92
C ASP A 67 14.46 14.88 -12.25
N ARG A 68 15.61 15.22 -12.85
CA ARG A 68 15.65 15.85 -14.17
C ARG A 68 15.00 14.99 -15.26
N GLU A 69 15.19 13.66 -15.15
CA GLU A 69 14.60 12.65 -16.04
C GLU A 69 13.62 11.76 -15.21
N PRO A 70 12.37 12.22 -15.02
CA PRO A 70 11.46 11.56 -14.09
C PRO A 70 11.14 10.11 -14.45
N GLN A 71 11.08 9.77 -15.74
CA GLN A 71 10.80 8.39 -16.18
C GLN A 71 11.94 7.43 -15.81
N GLU A 72 13.21 7.86 -15.93
CA GLU A 72 14.36 7.07 -15.48
C GLU A 72 14.36 6.90 -13.96
N GLY A 73 14.01 7.97 -13.22
CA GLY A 73 13.82 7.92 -11.77
C GLY A 73 12.79 6.87 -11.37
N TYR A 74 11.63 6.86 -12.04
CA TYR A 74 10.59 5.85 -11.81
C TYR A 74 11.06 4.44 -12.15
N LEU A 75 11.72 4.22 -13.28
CA LEU A 75 12.23 2.89 -13.65
C LEU A 75 13.17 2.35 -12.59
N ARG A 76 14.11 3.18 -12.12
CA ARG A 76 15.05 2.81 -11.05
C ARG A 76 14.32 2.41 -9.76
N TRP A 77 13.30 3.17 -9.33
CA TRP A 77 12.52 2.85 -8.14
C TRP A 77 11.68 1.58 -8.32
N LEU A 78 11.00 1.44 -9.46
CA LEU A 78 10.19 0.27 -9.77
C LEU A 78 11.03 -1.01 -9.80
N ASP A 79 12.23 -0.96 -10.39
CA ASP A 79 13.14 -2.12 -10.45
C ASP A 79 13.61 -2.53 -9.05
N ARG A 80 14.07 -1.56 -8.24
CA ARG A 80 14.48 -1.82 -6.86
C ARG A 80 13.34 -2.36 -6.01
N PHE A 81 12.16 -1.78 -6.16
CA PHE A 81 10.98 -2.17 -5.41
C PHE A 81 10.50 -3.58 -5.78
N ALA A 82 10.38 -3.88 -7.09
CA ALA A 82 10.01 -5.20 -7.58
C ALA A 82 11.02 -6.28 -7.15
N ALA A 83 12.33 -6.00 -7.25
CA ALA A 83 13.40 -6.91 -6.81
C ALA A 83 13.31 -7.25 -5.31
N ASN A 84 12.64 -6.41 -4.52
CA ASN A 84 12.37 -6.60 -3.10
C ASN A 84 10.91 -6.99 -2.81
N GLY A 85 10.21 -7.63 -3.76
CA GLY A 85 8.86 -8.16 -3.55
C GLY A 85 7.74 -7.11 -3.50
N GLY A 86 8.07 -5.84 -3.78
CA GLY A 86 7.08 -4.77 -3.88
C GLY A 86 6.10 -5.00 -5.02
N ASN A 87 4.81 -4.82 -4.76
CA ASN A 87 3.74 -5.19 -5.70
C ASN A 87 2.61 -4.17 -5.83
N TYR A 88 2.71 -3.02 -5.13
CA TYR A 88 1.65 -2.02 -5.09
C TYR A 88 2.23 -0.62 -4.90
N ILE A 89 1.86 0.33 -5.77
CA ILE A 89 2.27 1.74 -5.67
C ILE A 89 1.07 2.68 -5.69
N ARG A 90 1.28 3.90 -5.19
CA ARG A 90 0.32 5.00 -5.28
C ARG A 90 0.91 6.16 -6.04
N ILE A 91 0.10 6.81 -6.91
CA ILE A 91 0.45 7.94 -7.77
C ILE A 91 -0.55 9.06 -7.56
N TRP A 92 -0.09 10.33 -7.56
CA TRP A 92 -0.94 11.52 -7.52
C TRP A 92 -1.16 12.11 -8.90
N CYS A 93 -2.36 11.92 -9.48
CA CYS A 93 -2.73 12.49 -10.78
C CYS A 93 -2.99 14.01 -10.73
N GLY A 94 -2.95 14.63 -9.58
CA GLY A 94 -2.98 16.08 -9.41
C GLY A 94 -1.60 16.74 -9.35
N ASP A 95 -0.50 15.95 -9.24
CA ASP A 95 0.87 16.46 -9.32
C ASP A 95 1.23 16.83 -10.77
N ALA A 96 2.01 17.89 -10.96
CA ALA A 96 2.38 18.42 -12.26
C ALA A 96 2.96 17.36 -13.24
N LEU A 97 3.62 16.32 -12.71
CA LEU A 97 4.14 15.22 -13.54
C LEU A 97 3.01 14.36 -14.14
N TRP A 98 1.90 14.20 -13.43
CA TRP A 98 0.82 13.24 -13.74
C TRP A 98 -0.53 13.88 -14.03
N ASP A 99 -0.61 15.22 -13.96
CA ASP A 99 -1.86 15.95 -14.18
C ASP A 99 -2.19 16.08 -15.66
N VAL A 100 -3.16 15.31 -16.12
CA VAL A 100 -3.61 15.34 -17.51
C VAL A 100 -4.30 16.66 -17.89
N MET A 101 -4.66 17.51 -16.90
CA MET A 101 -5.33 18.81 -17.11
C MET A 101 -4.56 19.95 -16.41
N PRO A 102 -3.37 20.32 -16.91
CA PRO A 102 -2.54 21.35 -16.29
C PRO A 102 -3.15 22.76 -16.44
N ARG A 103 -4.05 22.98 -17.40
CA ARG A 103 -4.85 24.18 -17.60
C ARG A 103 -6.32 23.79 -17.65
N PHE A 104 -7.19 24.70 -17.17
CA PHE A 104 -8.62 24.44 -17.08
C PHE A 104 -9.24 24.02 -18.42
N GLY A 105 -9.79 22.82 -18.48
CA GLY A 105 -10.41 22.25 -19.67
C GLY A 105 -9.44 21.75 -20.77
N GLU A 106 -8.14 21.96 -20.64
CA GLU A 106 -7.14 21.53 -21.63
C GLU A 106 -6.47 20.22 -21.17
N ILE A 107 -6.46 19.22 -22.07
CA ILE A 107 -5.82 17.94 -21.84
C ILE A 107 -4.43 17.94 -22.45
N ASP A 108 -3.43 17.50 -21.66
CA ASP A 108 -2.06 17.31 -22.12
C ASP A 108 -1.84 15.86 -22.58
N PRO A 109 -1.73 15.60 -23.90
CA PRO A 109 -1.53 14.26 -24.42
C PRO A 109 -0.18 13.64 -24.01
N ALA A 110 0.82 14.46 -23.70
CA ALA A 110 2.12 13.95 -23.25
C ALA A 110 2.01 13.31 -21.85
N VAL A 111 1.17 13.89 -20.97
CA VAL A 111 0.90 13.30 -19.66
C VAL A 111 0.05 12.03 -19.79
N VAL A 112 -0.95 12.02 -20.70
CA VAL A 112 -1.73 10.81 -21.00
C VAL A 112 -0.81 9.66 -21.41
N ASN A 113 0.09 9.90 -22.38
CA ASN A 113 1.06 8.91 -22.85
C ASN A 113 2.01 8.46 -21.71
N ARG A 114 2.37 9.37 -20.81
CA ARG A 114 3.25 9.06 -19.65
C ARG A 114 2.54 8.15 -18.63
N LEU A 115 1.25 8.36 -18.40
CA LEU A 115 0.44 7.48 -17.52
C LEU A 115 0.30 6.08 -18.12
N GLN A 116 0.07 5.98 -19.43
CA GLN A 116 0.05 4.69 -20.13
C GLN A 116 1.40 3.96 -20.02
N TRP A 117 2.48 4.68 -20.27
CA TRP A 117 3.84 4.17 -20.09
C TRP A 117 4.09 3.65 -18.67
N LEU A 118 3.68 4.42 -17.65
CA LEU A 118 3.82 4.00 -16.26
C LEU A 118 3.04 2.72 -15.97
N ALA A 119 1.79 2.63 -16.44
CA ALA A 119 0.97 1.45 -16.27
C ALA A 119 1.62 0.21 -16.91
N ASP A 120 2.17 0.34 -18.10
CA ASP A 120 2.88 -0.74 -18.79
C ASP A 120 4.20 -1.12 -18.10
N ALA A 121 4.96 -0.12 -17.62
CA ALA A 121 6.19 -0.35 -16.85
C ALA A 121 5.91 -1.09 -15.53
N CYS A 122 4.82 -0.77 -14.86
CA CYS A 122 4.36 -1.44 -13.65
C CYS A 122 3.87 -2.87 -13.94
N ALA A 123 3.08 -3.06 -15.00
CA ALA A 123 2.58 -4.37 -15.40
C ALA A 123 3.72 -5.37 -15.66
N LYS A 124 4.78 -4.93 -16.37
CA LYS A 124 5.99 -5.73 -16.63
C LYS A 124 6.68 -6.20 -15.35
N ARG A 125 6.53 -5.49 -14.24
CA ARG A 125 7.12 -5.77 -12.92
C ARG A 125 6.13 -6.39 -11.95
N ARG A 126 4.91 -6.71 -12.40
CA ARG A 126 3.82 -7.23 -11.58
C ARG A 126 3.42 -6.29 -10.44
N ILE A 127 3.59 -4.99 -10.62
CA ILE A 127 3.22 -3.94 -9.68
C ILE A 127 1.84 -3.39 -10.05
N ARG A 128 0.93 -3.30 -9.07
CA ARG A 128 -0.38 -2.67 -9.20
C ARG A 128 -0.34 -1.21 -8.81
N ILE A 129 -1.18 -0.41 -9.42
CA ILE A 129 -1.22 1.04 -9.21
C ILE A 129 -2.54 1.46 -8.57
N LYS A 130 -2.46 2.31 -7.55
CA LYS A 130 -3.53 3.16 -7.05
C LYS A 130 -3.33 4.57 -7.60
N PHE A 131 -4.24 5.02 -8.45
CA PHE A 131 -4.29 6.38 -8.96
C PHE A 131 -5.15 7.26 -8.04
N THR A 132 -4.54 8.26 -7.42
CA THR A 132 -5.23 9.30 -6.65
C THR A 132 -5.49 10.50 -7.55
N LEU A 133 -6.76 10.86 -7.74
CA LEU A 133 -7.15 11.82 -8.79
C LEU A 133 -6.71 13.24 -8.50
N GLU A 134 -6.82 13.70 -7.24
CA GLU A 134 -6.45 15.05 -6.82
C GLU A 134 -5.91 15.09 -5.39
N GLN A 135 -5.28 16.22 -5.03
CA GLN A 135 -4.77 16.46 -3.67
C GLN A 135 -4.90 17.92 -3.23
N PHE A 136 -5.38 18.84 -4.06
CA PHE A 136 -5.41 20.26 -3.71
C PHE A 136 -6.41 20.57 -2.57
N ARG A 137 -6.16 21.67 -1.86
CA ARG A 137 -6.95 22.14 -0.71
C ARG A 137 -7.41 23.60 -0.89
N GLY A 138 -7.00 24.24 -1.97
CA GLY A 138 -7.36 25.61 -2.33
C GLY A 138 -6.70 26.07 -3.62
N PHE A 139 -6.87 27.36 -3.94
CA PHE A 139 -6.59 27.88 -5.28
C PHE A 139 -5.55 28.99 -5.32
N ASP A 140 -5.15 29.54 -4.18
CA ASP A 140 -4.26 30.69 -4.03
C ASP A 140 -3.06 30.40 -3.10
N ASP A 141 -2.27 31.43 -2.82
CA ASP A 141 -1.05 31.37 -2.02
C ASP A 141 -1.27 31.07 -0.52
N SER A 142 -2.53 30.99 -0.05
CA SER A 142 -2.84 30.51 1.30
C SER A 142 -2.50 29.04 1.48
N GLN A 143 -2.37 28.28 0.38
CA GLN A 143 -2.02 26.89 0.38
C GLN A 143 -0.57 26.65 -0.08
N PRO A 144 0.13 25.67 0.50
CA PRO A 144 1.42 25.21 -0.04
C PRO A 144 1.29 24.81 -1.52
N PRO A 145 2.33 25.01 -2.35
CA PRO A 145 2.28 24.73 -3.79
C PRO A 145 1.74 23.33 -4.17
N VAL A 146 2.07 22.30 -3.37
CA VAL A 146 1.62 20.92 -3.59
C VAL A 146 0.11 20.73 -3.37
N PHE A 147 -0.52 21.62 -2.61
CA PHE A 147 -1.96 21.59 -2.30
C PHE A 147 -2.73 22.74 -2.95
N ARG A 148 -2.13 23.44 -3.89
CA ARG A 148 -2.74 24.59 -4.60
C ARG A 148 -3.04 24.23 -6.05
N LYS A 149 -4.23 24.58 -6.52
CA LYS A 149 -4.68 24.36 -7.91
C LYS A 149 -5.27 25.64 -8.52
N PRO A 150 -4.45 26.61 -8.96
CA PRO A 150 -4.89 27.94 -9.42
C PRO A 150 -5.82 27.92 -10.63
N ILE A 151 -5.81 26.84 -11.43
CA ILE A 151 -6.68 26.71 -12.62
C ILE A 151 -8.17 26.81 -12.28
N TYR A 152 -8.58 26.54 -11.04
CA TYR A 152 -9.96 26.62 -10.58
C TYR A 152 -10.33 27.98 -9.95
N ALA A 153 -9.37 28.86 -9.66
CA ALA A 153 -9.61 30.15 -9.02
C ALA A 153 -10.64 31.05 -9.74
N PRO A 154 -10.74 31.05 -11.10
CA PRO A 154 -11.79 31.81 -11.80
C PRO A 154 -13.21 31.27 -11.59
N TYR A 155 -13.37 30.01 -11.15
CA TYR A 155 -14.62 29.27 -11.10
C TYR A 155 -15.10 28.93 -9.69
N ALA A 156 -14.21 29.04 -8.70
CA ALA A 156 -14.50 28.74 -7.30
C ALA A 156 -13.58 29.56 -6.37
N ARG A 157 -14.14 30.12 -5.29
CA ARG A 157 -13.38 30.86 -4.26
C ARG A 157 -12.97 29.98 -3.10
N THR A 158 -13.77 28.96 -2.79
CA THR A 158 -13.58 28.02 -1.70
C THR A 158 -13.69 26.58 -2.20
N MET A 159 -13.23 25.61 -1.42
CA MET A 159 -13.45 24.20 -1.74
C MET A 159 -14.94 23.85 -1.81
N ARG A 160 -15.78 24.47 -0.97
CA ARG A 160 -17.23 24.29 -1.03
C ARG A 160 -17.82 24.76 -2.37
N ASP A 161 -17.37 25.94 -2.87
CA ASP A 161 -17.79 26.44 -4.20
C ASP A 161 -17.35 25.46 -5.29
N TRP A 162 -16.15 24.90 -5.18
CA TRP A 162 -15.63 23.94 -6.14
C TRP A 162 -16.53 22.68 -6.23
N PHE A 163 -16.99 22.15 -5.08
CA PHE A 163 -17.87 20.97 -5.07
C PHE A 163 -19.24 21.25 -5.73
N THR A 164 -19.68 22.51 -5.82
CA THR A 164 -20.99 22.91 -6.37
C THR A 164 -20.92 23.61 -7.72
N SER A 165 -19.74 24.03 -8.18
CA SER A 165 -19.55 24.71 -9.46
C SER A 165 -19.69 23.73 -10.64
N ASP A 166 -20.70 23.92 -11.49
CA ASP A 166 -20.90 23.09 -12.69
C ASP A 166 -19.68 23.09 -13.60
N ALA A 167 -18.99 24.22 -13.74
CA ALA A 167 -17.78 24.33 -14.54
C ALA A 167 -16.65 23.45 -13.95
N CYS A 168 -16.42 23.52 -12.63
CA CYS A 168 -15.41 22.72 -11.96
C CYS A 168 -15.75 21.22 -12.04
N GLN A 169 -17.00 20.84 -11.81
CA GLN A 169 -17.43 19.45 -11.86
C GLN A 169 -17.37 18.88 -13.28
N THR A 170 -17.73 19.67 -14.29
CA THR A 170 -17.59 19.27 -15.70
C THR A 170 -16.11 19.02 -16.06
N ALA A 171 -15.21 19.94 -15.67
CA ALA A 171 -13.78 19.79 -15.90
C ALA A 171 -13.21 18.57 -15.15
N PHE A 172 -13.61 18.35 -13.91
CA PHE A 172 -13.16 17.21 -13.12
C PHE A 172 -13.66 15.87 -13.69
N ARG A 173 -14.92 15.77 -14.12
CA ARG A 173 -15.44 14.58 -14.81
C ARG A 173 -14.71 14.31 -16.11
N ARG A 174 -14.41 15.35 -16.90
CA ARG A 174 -13.59 15.20 -18.13
C ARG A 174 -12.20 14.65 -17.80
N LYS A 175 -11.57 15.11 -16.71
CA LYS A 175 -10.30 14.54 -16.24
C LYS A 175 -10.44 13.06 -15.92
N ILE A 176 -11.50 12.66 -15.22
CA ILE A 176 -11.79 11.25 -14.92
C ILE A 176 -11.95 10.43 -16.20
N ASP A 177 -12.69 10.95 -17.19
CA ASP A 177 -12.92 10.26 -18.46
C ASP A 177 -11.61 10.00 -19.21
N VAL A 178 -10.78 11.03 -19.34
CA VAL A 178 -9.46 10.91 -19.98
C VAL A 178 -8.56 9.92 -19.26
N LEU A 179 -8.54 9.94 -17.92
CA LEU A 179 -7.78 8.96 -17.14
C LEU A 179 -8.31 7.55 -17.34
N ALA A 180 -9.64 7.36 -17.36
CA ALA A 180 -10.23 6.06 -17.61
C ALA A 180 -9.88 5.53 -19.00
N GLU A 181 -10.02 6.35 -20.05
CA GLU A 181 -9.62 6.00 -21.41
C GLU A 181 -8.12 5.64 -21.51
N ALA A 182 -7.28 6.34 -20.74
CA ALA A 182 -5.84 6.10 -20.75
C ALA A 182 -5.43 4.79 -20.06
N VAL A 183 -6.02 4.49 -18.88
CA VAL A 183 -5.47 3.47 -17.99
C VAL A 183 -6.45 2.43 -17.45
N ALA A 184 -7.79 2.55 -17.62
CA ALA A 184 -8.74 1.62 -17.00
C ALA A 184 -8.55 0.16 -17.47
N ASP A 185 -8.20 -0.05 -18.72
CA ASP A 185 -7.98 -1.38 -19.29
C ASP A 185 -6.54 -1.90 -19.14
N ARG A 186 -5.65 -1.11 -18.51
CA ARG A 186 -4.27 -1.52 -18.27
C ARG A 186 -4.21 -2.49 -17.07
N PRO A 187 -3.54 -3.64 -17.20
CA PRO A 187 -3.51 -4.67 -16.15
C PRO A 187 -3.01 -4.18 -14.78
N ALA A 188 -2.10 -3.20 -14.78
CA ALA A 188 -1.57 -2.64 -13.53
C ALA A 188 -2.55 -1.73 -12.79
N THR A 189 -3.59 -1.20 -13.45
CA THR A 189 -4.55 -0.28 -12.83
C THR A 189 -5.49 -1.05 -11.90
N ALA A 190 -5.28 -0.93 -10.60
CA ALA A 190 -5.97 -1.73 -9.61
C ALA A 190 -6.97 -0.93 -8.75
N VAL A 191 -6.65 0.31 -8.43
CA VAL A 191 -7.45 1.15 -7.53
C VAL A 191 -7.51 2.57 -8.05
N VAL A 192 -8.67 3.21 -7.89
CA VAL A 192 -8.84 4.66 -8.10
C VAL A 192 -9.31 5.30 -6.80
N GLU A 193 -8.55 6.29 -6.34
CA GLU A 193 -8.82 7.06 -5.14
C GLU A 193 -9.29 8.46 -5.53
N ILE A 194 -10.44 8.88 -5.03
CA ILE A 194 -11.05 10.16 -5.47
C ILE A 194 -10.20 11.38 -5.10
N TRP A 195 -9.49 11.33 -3.96
CA TRP A 195 -8.72 12.46 -3.44
C TRP A 195 -7.67 12.01 -2.43
N ASN A 196 -6.54 12.73 -2.37
CA ASN A 196 -5.61 12.60 -1.26
C ASN A 196 -6.06 13.47 -0.09
N GLU A 197 -6.34 12.81 1.04
CA GLU A 197 -6.61 13.50 2.32
C GLU A 197 -7.67 14.58 2.21
N ILE A 198 -8.83 14.23 1.65
CA ILE A 198 -9.94 15.17 1.59
C ILE A 198 -10.34 15.55 3.02
N MET A 199 -10.44 16.85 3.28
CA MET A 199 -10.89 17.33 4.58
C MET A 199 -12.37 16.98 4.75
N ASP A 200 -12.73 16.33 5.84
CA ASP A 200 -14.12 16.01 6.18
C ASP A 200 -14.48 16.70 7.49
N ASP A 201 -15.08 17.88 7.37
CA ASP A 201 -15.62 18.67 8.47
C ASP A 201 -17.10 18.39 8.75
N GLY A 202 -17.68 17.40 8.07
CA GLY A 202 -19.09 17.04 8.17
C GLY A 202 -19.98 17.83 7.19
N ASP A 203 -19.42 18.55 6.23
CA ASP A 203 -20.19 19.28 5.20
C ASP A 203 -20.98 18.29 4.33
N VAL A 204 -22.30 18.44 4.37
CA VAL A 204 -23.24 17.63 3.58
C VAL A 204 -23.03 17.76 2.07
N VAL A 205 -22.55 18.91 1.59
CA VAL A 205 -22.25 19.17 0.17
C VAL A 205 -21.08 18.29 -0.26
N GLN A 206 -20.01 18.30 0.51
CA GLN A 206 -18.85 17.47 0.25
C GLN A 206 -19.17 15.96 0.35
N ALA A 207 -19.92 15.55 1.36
CA ALA A 207 -20.34 14.16 1.53
C ALA A 207 -21.19 13.65 0.35
N ARG A 208 -22.11 14.49 -0.16
CA ARG A 208 -22.89 14.21 -1.36
C ARG A 208 -21.99 14.11 -2.60
N TRP A 209 -21.11 15.08 -2.80
CA TRP A 209 -20.15 15.08 -3.91
C TRP A 209 -19.29 13.80 -3.91
N GLN A 210 -18.78 13.37 -2.74
CA GLN A 210 -18.04 12.12 -2.64
C GLN A 210 -18.85 10.92 -3.10
N THR A 211 -20.14 10.83 -2.69
CA THR A 211 -21.03 9.73 -3.09
C THR A 211 -21.26 9.72 -4.61
N GLU A 212 -21.58 10.89 -5.19
CA GLU A 212 -21.79 11.02 -6.62
C GLU A 212 -20.52 10.71 -7.43
N THR A 213 -19.35 11.14 -6.93
CA THR A 213 -18.06 10.90 -7.58
C THR A 213 -17.66 9.42 -7.51
N LEU A 214 -17.82 8.76 -6.36
CA LEU A 214 -17.55 7.31 -6.24
C LEU A 214 -18.45 6.50 -7.18
N ALA A 215 -19.74 6.86 -7.28
CA ALA A 215 -20.67 6.23 -8.21
C ALA A 215 -20.24 6.45 -9.67
N TYR A 216 -19.83 7.66 -10.02
CA TYR A 216 -19.35 7.98 -11.37
C TYR A 216 -18.07 7.18 -11.70
N LEU A 217 -17.12 7.12 -10.79
CA LEU A 217 -15.88 6.35 -10.96
C LEU A 217 -16.16 4.86 -11.24
N ARG A 218 -17.16 4.25 -10.59
CA ARG A 218 -17.54 2.85 -10.86
C ARG A 218 -18.04 2.65 -12.29
N THR A 219 -18.62 3.65 -12.93
CA THR A 219 -19.01 3.57 -14.35
C THR A 219 -17.80 3.67 -15.29
N ARG A 220 -16.77 4.41 -14.90
CA ARG A 220 -15.56 4.66 -15.73
C ARG A 220 -14.44 3.65 -15.47
N PHE A 221 -14.40 3.08 -14.26
CA PHE A 221 -13.43 2.09 -13.81
C PHE A 221 -14.15 0.83 -13.27
N PRO A 222 -14.88 0.08 -14.12
CA PRO A 222 -15.76 -1.02 -13.68
C PRO A 222 -15.00 -2.22 -13.12
N ARG A 223 -13.68 -2.29 -13.37
CA ARG A 223 -12.82 -3.41 -12.94
C ARG A 223 -11.92 -3.07 -11.76
N GLN A 224 -11.82 -1.80 -11.39
CA GLN A 224 -10.96 -1.30 -10.32
C GLN A 224 -11.71 -1.19 -9.00
N LEU A 225 -10.98 -1.26 -7.89
CA LEU A 225 -11.49 -0.83 -6.60
C LEU A 225 -11.55 0.71 -6.56
N VAL A 226 -12.59 1.24 -5.93
CA VAL A 226 -12.81 2.69 -5.84
C VAL A 226 -12.88 3.10 -4.38
N VAL A 227 -12.08 4.10 -4.00
CA VAL A 227 -11.93 4.50 -2.60
C VAL A 227 -11.89 6.01 -2.39
N ALA A 228 -12.32 6.42 -1.22
CA ALA A 228 -12.09 7.73 -0.63
C ALA A 228 -11.11 7.63 0.54
N ASN A 229 -10.47 8.74 0.90
CA ASN A 229 -9.45 8.80 1.93
C ASN A 229 -9.54 10.13 2.67
N LEU A 230 -9.16 10.12 3.93
CA LEU A 230 -9.09 11.30 4.80
C LEU A 230 -7.63 11.67 5.10
N GLY A 231 -7.46 12.85 5.69
CA GLY A 231 -6.18 13.31 6.22
C GLY A 231 -5.66 12.45 7.38
N SER A 232 -4.48 12.79 7.87
CA SER A 232 -3.80 12.04 8.92
C SER A 232 -4.66 11.90 10.17
N PHE A 233 -4.74 10.68 10.71
CA PHE A 233 -5.39 10.42 11.98
C PHE A 233 -4.39 10.68 13.13
N SER A 234 -4.18 11.96 13.40
CA SER A 234 -3.22 12.47 14.40
C SER A 234 -3.85 13.30 15.51
N GLU A 235 -5.15 13.61 15.37
CA GLU A 235 -5.95 14.37 16.35
C GLU A 235 -7.12 13.53 16.85
N VAL A 236 -7.51 13.71 18.10
CA VAL A 236 -8.67 13.01 18.68
C VAL A 236 -9.94 13.31 17.89
N THR A 237 -10.08 14.55 17.43
CA THR A 237 -11.23 15.00 16.61
C THR A 237 -11.29 14.34 15.23
N SER A 238 -10.18 13.82 14.71
CA SER A 238 -10.17 13.06 13.46
C SER A 238 -11.09 11.83 13.53
N GLY A 239 -11.33 11.27 14.71
CA GLY A 239 -12.20 10.12 14.93
C GLY A 239 -13.59 10.29 14.31
N PHE A 240 -14.20 11.46 14.44
CA PHE A 240 -15.54 11.73 13.88
C PHE A 240 -15.59 11.62 12.36
N ALA A 241 -14.55 12.11 11.66
CA ALA A 241 -14.45 11.96 10.21
C ALA A 241 -14.20 10.50 9.81
N TYR A 242 -13.35 9.79 10.56
CA TYR A 242 -13.08 8.37 10.35
C TYR A 242 -14.31 7.49 10.63
N ASP A 243 -15.17 7.82 11.60
CA ASP A 243 -16.45 7.14 11.81
C ASP A 243 -17.32 7.21 10.54
N ARG A 244 -17.42 8.38 9.92
CA ARG A 244 -18.21 8.58 8.69
C ARG A 244 -17.64 7.80 7.49
N ILE A 245 -16.33 7.89 7.24
CA ILE A 245 -15.74 7.21 6.08
C ILE A 245 -15.75 5.69 6.24
N CYS A 246 -15.54 5.18 7.45
CA CYS A 246 -15.60 3.75 7.74
C CYS A 246 -17.00 3.17 7.57
N ALA A 247 -18.06 3.95 7.84
CA ALA A 247 -19.44 3.56 7.64
C ALA A 247 -19.88 3.52 6.17
N ARG A 248 -19.14 4.13 5.25
CA ARG A 248 -19.51 4.21 3.82
C ARG A 248 -19.50 2.83 3.15
N ARG A 249 -20.62 2.42 2.59
CA ARG A 249 -20.74 1.17 1.83
C ARG A 249 -20.10 1.24 0.45
N ASP A 250 -20.03 2.42 -0.14
CA ASP A 250 -19.47 2.71 -1.45
C ASP A 250 -17.94 2.91 -1.45
N ASN A 251 -17.27 2.71 -0.33
CA ASN A 251 -15.82 2.70 -0.17
C ASN A 251 -15.34 1.25 -0.06
N ASP A 252 -14.58 0.75 -1.06
CA ASP A 252 -14.26 -0.69 -1.16
C ASP A 252 -13.34 -1.19 -0.04
N PHE A 253 -12.44 -0.35 0.45
CA PHE A 253 -11.58 -0.66 1.59
C PHE A 253 -11.26 0.59 2.42
N LEU A 254 -10.71 0.38 3.60
CA LEU A 254 -10.35 1.43 4.53
C LEU A 254 -8.88 1.76 4.44
N GLN A 255 -8.55 3.03 4.60
CA GLN A 255 -7.17 3.49 4.66
C GLN A 255 -7.03 4.59 5.70
N VAL A 256 -5.84 4.63 6.31
CA VAL A 256 -5.43 5.68 7.24
C VAL A 256 -4.05 6.17 6.86
N HIS A 257 -3.82 7.46 7.03
CA HIS A 257 -2.50 8.06 7.04
C HIS A 257 -2.15 8.36 8.49
N ARG A 258 -0.97 7.99 8.93
CA ARG A 258 -0.47 8.32 10.27
C ARG A 258 1.05 8.40 10.25
N TYR A 259 1.56 9.43 10.88
CA TYR A 259 2.98 9.73 10.94
C TYR A 259 3.47 9.77 12.37
N TYR A 260 4.74 9.41 12.59
CA TYR A 260 5.43 9.84 13.79
C TYR A 260 5.57 11.35 13.72
N ASP A 261 4.84 12.06 14.59
CA ASP A 261 4.77 13.52 14.64
C ASP A 261 4.80 14.01 16.08
N PRO A 262 5.93 14.58 16.55
CA PRO A 262 6.05 15.13 17.90
C PRO A 262 5.10 16.30 18.21
N GLY A 263 4.44 16.85 17.18
CA GLY A 263 3.47 17.95 17.31
C GLY A 263 2.03 17.54 17.15
N ALA A 264 1.74 16.23 17.04
CA ALA A 264 0.37 15.71 16.95
C ALA A 264 -0.40 15.85 18.27
N GLY A 265 -1.74 15.96 18.18
CA GLY A 265 -2.60 16.00 19.35
C GLY A 265 -2.81 14.65 20.03
N MET A 266 -2.56 13.54 19.32
CA MET A 266 -2.62 12.19 19.88
C MET A 266 -1.24 11.71 20.33
N ALA A 267 -1.09 11.40 21.61
CA ALA A 267 0.17 10.94 22.20
C ALA A 267 0.75 9.69 21.51
N VAL A 268 -0.09 8.80 20.97
CA VAL A 268 0.36 7.62 20.23
C VAL A 268 1.20 7.98 19.01
N CYS A 269 1.00 9.14 18.39
CA CYS A 269 1.72 9.57 17.18
C CYS A 269 3.19 9.95 17.46
N PHE A 270 3.60 10.13 18.71
CA PHE A 270 5.00 10.34 19.09
C PHE A 270 5.49 9.32 20.14
N GLY A 271 4.75 8.22 20.28
CA GLY A 271 5.14 7.03 21.01
C GLY A 271 6.00 6.07 20.19
N PRO A 272 6.20 4.83 20.68
CA PRO A 272 6.94 3.81 19.96
C PRO A 272 6.39 3.58 18.54
N VAL A 273 7.29 3.43 17.56
CA VAL A 273 6.94 3.40 16.14
C VAL A 273 6.01 2.21 15.79
N ASP A 274 6.34 1.03 16.29
CA ASP A 274 5.51 -0.17 16.14
C ASP A 274 4.10 0.03 16.73
N ALA A 275 4.01 0.72 17.86
CA ALA A 275 2.75 0.93 18.57
C ALA A 275 1.83 1.92 17.82
N PHE A 276 2.34 3.06 17.33
CA PHE A 276 1.49 3.99 16.59
C PHE A 276 0.97 3.42 15.25
N CYS A 277 1.80 2.60 14.58
CA CYS A 277 1.39 1.91 13.36
C CYS A 277 0.30 0.87 13.62
N ALA A 278 0.47 0.07 14.66
CA ALA A 278 -0.52 -0.94 15.07
C ALA A 278 -1.83 -0.29 15.54
N ASP A 279 -1.74 0.82 16.28
CA ASP A 279 -2.89 1.59 16.73
C ASP A 279 -3.70 2.19 15.57
N ALA A 280 -3.03 2.68 14.52
CA ALA A 280 -3.70 3.19 13.33
C ALA A 280 -4.61 2.14 12.67
N ILE A 281 -4.17 0.90 12.61
CA ILE A 281 -4.96 -0.22 12.07
C ILE A 281 -6.08 -0.62 13.03
N ARG A 282 -5.82 -0.64 14.33
CA ARG A 282 -6.85 -0.89 15.34
C ARG A 282 -8.00 0.11 15.22
N GLU A 283 -7.70 1.41 15.10
CA GLU A 283 -8.69 2.47 14.91
C GLU A 283 -9.64 2.22 13.73
N LEU A 284 -9.11 1.76 12.59
CA LEU A 284 -9.94 1.40 11.44
C LEU A 284 -10.78 0.14 11.71
N ARG A 285 -10.18 -0.87 12.32
CA ARG A 285 -10.84 -2.16 12.57
C ARG A 285 -11.92 -2.08 13.64
N ASP A 286 -11.74 -1.25 14.65
CA ASP A 286 -12.74 -1.01 15.69
C ASP A 286 -13.98 -0.32 15.10
N ARG A 287 -13.82 0.50 14.05
CA ARG A 287 -14.90 1.16 13.31
C ARG A 287 -15.57 0.26 12.27
N CYS A 288 -14.78 -0.57 11.59
CA CYS A 288 -15.30 -1.49 10.56
C CYS A 288 -14.42 -2.74 10.46
N ALA A 289 -14.91 -3.84 10.99
CA ALA A 289 -14.19 -5.11 11.01
C ALA A 289 -14.32 -5.94 9.73
N THR A 290 -15.13 -5.49 8.74
CA THR A 290 -15.54 -6.30 7.57
C THR A 290 -14.92 -5.87 6.26
N LYS A 291 -14.04 -4.88 6.24
CA LYS A 291 -13.33 -4.41 5.05
C LYS A 291 -11.83 -4.55 5.21
N PRO A 292 -11.07 -4.65 4.10
CA PRO A 292 -9.62 -4.52 4.18
C PRO A 292 -9.24 -3.17 4.77
N ALA A 293 -8.19 -3.13 5.59
CA ALA A 293 -7.65 -1.91 6.18
C ALA A 293 -6.17 -1.78 5.81
N LEU A 294 -5.73 -0.58 5.43
CA LEU A 294 -4.34 -0.27 5.06
C LEU A 294 -3.83 0.96 5.81
N LEU A 295 -2.59 0.91 6.28
CA LEU A 295 -1.81 2.10 6.64
C LEU A 295 -1.20 2.64 5.33
N ALA A 296 -1.98 3.48 4.62
CA ALA A 296 -1.72 3.86 3.24
C ALA A 296 -0.66 4.97 3.08
N GLU A 297 -0.38 5.70 4.14
CA GLU A 297 0.79 6.55 4.28
C GLU A 297 1.36 6.45 5.68
N VAL A 298 2.66 6.26 5.76
CA VAL A 298 3.39 6.22 7.03
C VAL A 298 4.79 6.78 6.85
N GLY A 299 5.28 7.46 7.87
CA GLY A 299 6.62 8.05 7.90
C GLY A 299 6.87 8.76 9.22
N ALA A 300 7.99 9.47 9.30
CA ALA A 300 8.30 10.37 10.39
C ALA A 300 8.41 11.81 9.88
N VAL A 301 7.84 12.76 10.62
CA VAL A 301 7.78 14.17 10.25
C VAL A 301 8.29 15.07 11.38
N LYS A 302 8.64 16.28 11.03
CA LYS A 302 8.86 17.38 11.99
C LYS A 302 7.53 17.77 12.67
N PRO A 303 7.58 18.39 13.85
CA PRO A 303 6.36 18.76 14.58
C PRO A 303 5.33 19.45 13.68
N ARG A 304 4.06 19.03 13.82
CA ARG A 304 2.93 19.52 13.03
C ARG A 304 3.08 19.31 11.52
N HIS A 305 3.74 18.23 11.13
CA HIS A 305 3.91 17.83 9.73
C HIS A 305 4.61 18.88 8.85
N THR A 306 5.54 19.64 9.41
CA THR A 306 6.23 20.73 8.71
C THR A 306 7.36 20.29 7.78
N GLY A 307 7.55 18.99 7.61
CA GLY A 307 8.56 18.39 6.72
C GLY A 307 9.05 17.03 7.20
N PRO A 308 9.96 16.38 6.47
CA PRO A 308 10.54 15.10 6.86
C PRO A 308 11.27 15.19 8.20
N SER A 309 11.19 14.14 9.01
CA SER A 309 11.86 14.08 10.32
C SER A 309 13.40 14.07 10.18
N GLU A 310 14.07 14.72 11.10
CA GLU A 310 15.55 14.68 11.23
C GLU A 310 16.04 13.30 11.69
N LEU A 311 15.17 12.47 12.28
CA LEU A 311 15.48 11.10 12.64
C LEU A 311 15.97 10.26 11.46
N TYR A 312 15.52 10.57 10.25
CA TYR A 312 16.00 9.88 9.05
C TYR A 312 17.51 10.00 8.84
N ALA A 313 18.13 11.11 9.25
CA ALA A 313 19.59 11.27 9.17
C ALA A 313 20.32 10.25 10.06
N CYS A 314 19.74 9.93 11.21
CA CYS A 314 20.29 9.02 12.22
C CYS A 314 19.90 7.55 12.04
N ASP A 315 19.15 7.20 10.97
CA ASP A 315 18.66 5.85 10.71
C ASP A 315 19.23 5.23 9.43
N PRO A 316 20.53 4.88 9.41
CA PRO A 316 21.15 4.30 8.22
C PRO A 316 20.70 2.86 7.94
N GLU A 317 20.23 2.14 8.95
CA GLU A 317 19.77 0.74 8.82
C GLU A 317 18.25 0.62 8.57
N GLY A 318 17.48 1.74 8.63
CA GLY A 318 16.04 1.74 8.39
C GLY A 318 15.22 1.11 9.51
N VAL A 319 15.63 1.29 10.78
CA VAL A 319 14.92 0.72 11.93
C VAL A 319 13.51 1.28 12.05
N LEU A 320 13.34 2.60 11.80
CA LEU A 320 12.01 3.23 11.73
C LEU A 320 11.18 2.60 10.61
N MET A 321 11.75 2.45 9.41
CA MET A 321 11.06 1.85 8.26
C MET A 321 10.64 0.41 8.55
N HIS A 322 11.52 -0.37 9.19
CA HIS A 322 11.21 -1.75 9.54
C HIS A 322 9.92 -1.85 10.36
N ASP A 323 9.84 -1.09 11.45
CA ASP A 323 8.67 -1.10 12.32
C ASP A 323 7.41 -0.58 11.57
N MET A 324 7.55 0.48 10.74
CA MET A 324 6.47 1.05 9.93
C MET A 324 5.92 0.07 8.89
N VAL A 325 6.79 -0.76 8.30
CA VAL A 325 6.40 -1.75 7.27
C VAL A 325 5.77 -2.99 7.92
N PHE A 326 6.30 -3.47 9.06
CA PHE A 326 5.88 -4.74 9.66
C PHE A 326 4.63 -4.61 10.54
N ALA A 327 4.61 -3.66 11.46
CA ALA A 327 3.57 -3.58 12.49
C ALA A 327 2.12 -3.58 11.96
N PRO A 328 1.78 -2.89 10.86
CA PRO A 328 0.40 -2.85 10.38
C PRO A 328 -0.19 -4.21 10.03
N PHE A 329 0.54 -5.04 9.27
CA PHE A 329 0.04 -6.36 8.88
C PHE A 329 -0.22 -7.27 10.07
N PHE A 330 0.74 -7.33 11.00
CA PHE A 330 0.60 -8.17 12.20
C PHE A 330 -0.43 -7.63 13.19
N ALA A 331 -0.81 -6.35 13.08
CA ALA A 331 -1.95 -5.75 13.79
C ALA A 331 -3.30 -5.96 13.08
N GLY A 332 -3.32 -6.62 11.92
CA GLY A 332 -4.53 -6.99 11.18
C GLY A 332 -4.86 -6.13 9.97
N ALA A 333 -3.89 -5.38 9.44
CA ALA A 333 -4.00 -4.77 8.11
C ALA A 333 -4.01 -5.83 7.01
N ALA A 334 -4.53 -5.48 5.84
CA ALA A 334 -4.49 -6.35 4.66
C ALA A 334 -3.10 -6.38 3.99
N GLY A 335 -2.19 -5.45 4.33
CA GLY A 335 -0.86 -5.34 3.75
C GLY A 335 0.13 -4.65 4.68
N CYS A 336 1.34 -4.38 4.19
CA CYS A 336 2.35 -3.63 4.94
C CYS A 336 2.00 -2.14 5.09
N GLY A 337 2.71 -1.41 5.94
CA GLY A 337 2.68 0.05 5.96
C GLY A 337 3.34 0.63 4.71
N GLN A 338 2.70 1.62 4.10
CA GLN A 338 3.13 2.21 2.83
C GLN A 338 3.94 3.48 3.09
N MET A 339 5.27 3.39 2.92
CA MET A 339 6.18 4.51 3.21
C MET A 339 5.89 5.73 2.34
N TRP A 340 5.93 6.93 2.96
CA TRP A 340 5.79 8.21 2.29
C TRP A 340 7.12 8.77 1.79
N HIS A 341 8.17 8.77 2.58
CA HIS A 341 9.47 9.35 2.20
C HIS A 341 10.33 8.33 1.43
N TRP A 342 9.88 7.96 0.22
CA TRP A 342 10.51 6.93 -0.64
C TRP A 342 11.74 7.40 -1.38
N ASP A 343 11.90 8.73 -1.58
CA ASP A 343 12.90 9.36 -2.41
C ASP A 343 14.28 9.49 -1.73
N GLY A 344 15.12 10.40 -2.25
CA GLY A 344 16.44 10.67 -1.70
C GLY A 344 16.48 11.10 -0.23
N ARG A 345 15.32 11.44 0.34
CA ARG A 345 15.22 11.83 1.76
C ARG A 345 15.37 10.63 2.70
N TYR A 346 14.90 9.45 2.32
CA TYR A 346 15.00 8.29 3.20
C TYR A 346 15.16 6.95 2.46
N VAL A 347 14.10 6.34 1.91
CA VAL A 347 14.14 4.96 1.41
C VAL A 347 15.16 4.79 0.30
N ASP A 348 15.07 5.56 -0.78
CA ASP A 348 16.01 5.48 -1.91
C ASP A 348 17.38 6.04 -1.53
N GLY A 349 17.42 7.17 -0.83
CA GLY A 349 18.67 7.82 -0.41
C GLY A 349 19.57 6.98 0.49
N LYS A 350 18.99 6.08 1.29
CA LYS A 350 19.69 5.13 2.18
C LYS A 350 19.65 3.69 1.70
N ASN A 351 19.09 3.45 0.49
CA ASN A 351 18.98 2.11 -0.09
C ASN A 351 18.25 1.10 0.81
N LEU A 352 17.12 1.49 1.39
CA LEU A 352 16.37 0.70 2.37
C LEU A 352 15.32 -0.25 1.76
N TRP A 353 15.29 -0.39 0.44
CA TRP A 353 14.32 -1.22 -0.28
C TRP A 353 14.27 -2.67 0.21
N HIS A 354 15.36 -3.18 0.76
CA HIS A 354 15.46 -4.54 1.31
C HIS A 354 14.49 -4.82 2.47
N HIS A 355 13.97 -3.80 3.16
CA HIS A 355 12.93 -4.01 4.20
C HIS A 355 11.61 -4.51 3.62
N TYR A 356 11.27 -4.15 2.39
CA TYR A 356 10.12 -4.76 1.70
C TYR A 356 10.37 -6.24 1.40
N GLY A 357 11.60 -6.62 0.99
CA GLY A 357 11.99 -8.01 0.78
C GLY A 357 11.92 -8.85 2.06
N ARG A 358 12.39 -8.29 3.18
CA ARG A 358 12.25 -8.91 4.49
C ARG A 358 10.78 -9.11 4.89
N PHE A 359 9.93 -8.12 4.63
CA PHE A 359 8.50 -8.25 4.86
C PHE A 359 7.87 -9.30 3.92
N ALA A 360 8.22 -9.28 2.63
CA ALA A 360 7.74 -10.28 1.68
C ALA A 360 8.02 -11.71 2.16
N ARG A 361 9.25 -11.98 2.61
CA ARG A 361 9.63 -13.29 3.21
C ARG A 361 8.88 -13.58 4.50
N ALA A 362 8.67 -12.57 5.34
CA ALA A 362 7.91 -12.71 6.58
C ALA A 362 6.46 -13.16 6.35
N VAL A 363 5.85 -12.83 5.22
CA VAL A 363 4.47 -13.20 4.89
C VAL A 363 4.34 -14.25 3.79
N GLU A 364 5.45 -14.71 3.23
CA GLU A 364 5.47 -15.72 2.16
C GLU A 364 4.74 -17.01 2.56
N GLY A 365 3.88 -17.49 1.67
CA GLY A 365 3.09 -18.71 1.91
C GLY A 365 1.98 -18.58 2.95
N LEU A 366 1.72 -17.41 3.52
CA LEU A 366 0.53 -17.18 4.34
C LEU A 366 -0.70 -17.00 3.45
N ASP A 367 -1.77 -17.69 3.80
CA ASP A 367 -3.09 -17.49 3.18
C ASP A 367 -4.04 -16.83 4.19
N PRO A 368 -4.10 -15.48 4.22
CA PRO A 368 -4.94 -14.78 5.19
C PRO A 368 -6.43 -14.97 4.94
N ILE A 369 -6.83 -15.41 3.74
CA ILE A 369 -8.22 -15.69 3.40
C ILE A 369 -8.64 -17.03 4.01
N ALA A 370 -7.93 -18.11 3.70
CA ALA A 370 -8.23 -19.45 4.21
C ALA A 370 -8.03 -19.55 5.73
N GLU A 371 -6.98 -18.92 6.25
CA GLU A 371 -6.70 -18.90 7.70
C GLU A 371 -7.70 -18.06 8.50
N ARG A 372 -8.44 -17.14 7.87
CA ARG A 372 -9.41 -16.24 8.54
C ARG A 372 -8.79 -15.53 9.74
N PHE A 373 -7.62 -15.01 9.57
CA PHE A 373 -6.82 -14.40 10.62
C PHE A 373 -7.61 -13.46 11.54
N ARG A 374 -7.39 -13.63 12.86
CA ARG A 374 -7.91 -12.75 13.90
C ARG A 374 -6.72 -12.09 14.59
N PRO A 375 -6.62 -10.75 14.60
CA PRO A 375 -5.52 -10.07 15.25
C PRO A 375 -5.58 -10.22 16.76
N PHE A 376 -4.40 -10.34 17.36
CA PHE A 376 -4.19 -10.30 18.79
C PHE A 376 -2.88 -9.57 19.10
N ARG A 377 -2.73 -9.13 20.32
CA ARG A 377 -1.52 -8.45 20.78
C ARG A 377 -1.23 -8.80 22.23
N GLY A 378 0.01 -8.60 22.64
CA GLY A 378 0.40 -8.70 24.03
C GLY A 378 1.67 -7.90 24.28
N GLU A 379 1.92 -7.67 25.55
CA GLU A 379 3.04 -6.88 26.01
C GLU A 379 3.58 -7.42 27.32
N SER A 380 4.89 -7.35 27.48
CA SER A 380 5.59 -7.61 28.73
C SER A 380 6.58 -6.47 29.01
N LYS A 381 7.35 -6.58 30.09
CA LYS A 381 8.43 -5.62 30.37
C LYS A 381 9.47 -5.58 29.25
N ALA A 382 9.73 -6.74 28.62
CA ALA A 382 10.82 -6.91 27.64
C ALA A 382 10.38 -6.76 26.18
N MET A 383 9.13 -7.11 25.85
CA MET A 383 8.68 -7.20 24.46
C MET A 383 7.24 -6.71 24.27
N ARG A 384 6.96 -6.23 23.07
CA ARG A 384 5.62 -6.14 22.48
C ARG A 384 5.49 -7.17 21.39
N PHE A 385 4.29 -7.70 21.18
CA PHE A 385 4.03 -8.58 20.07
C PHE A 385 2.63 -8.33 19.49
N TYR A 386 2.56 -8.45 18.17
CA TYR A 386 1.36 -8.33 17.36
C TYR A 386 1.24 -9.61 16.55
N GLY A 387 0.06 -10.20 16.50
CA GLY A 387 -0.09 -11.49 15.84
C GLY A 387 -1.44 -11.69 15.22
N LEU A 388 -1.50 -12.66 14.34
CA LEU A 388 -2.67 -13.11 13.61
C LEU A 388 -2.89 -14.59 13.95
N ARG A 389 -3.99 -14.87 14.65
CA ARG A 389 -4.41 -16.25 14.93
C ARG A 389 -5.19 -16.77 13.74
N GLY A 390 -4.67 -17.81 13.09
CA GLY A 390 -5.34 -18.50 11.99
C GLY A 390 -6.00 -19.80 12.44
N ARG A 391 -6.64 -20.49 11.48
CA ARG A 391 -7.25 -21.79 11.70
C ARG A 391 -6.24 -22.90 11.89
N SER A 392 -5.23 -22.94 11.05
CA SER A 392 -4.16 -23.94 11.07
C SER A 392 -2.80 -23.34 11.45
N THR A 393 -2.54 -22.12 11.02
CA THR A 393 -1.28 -21.40 11.20
C THR A 393 -1.52 -20.05 11.87
N SER A 394 -0.80 -19.79 12.94
CA SER A 394 -0.72 -18.47 13.57
C SER A 394 0.63 -17.83 13.31
N VAL A 395 0.67 -16.52 13.23
CA VAL A 395 1.90 -15.74 13.01
C VAL A 395 1.96 -14.57 13.95
N VAL A 396 3.15 -14.28 14.48
CA VAL A 396 3.42 -13.21 15.44
C VAL A 396 4.70 -12.50 15.07
N TRP A 397 4.67 -11.19 15.07
CA TRP A 397 5.85 -10.35 15.05
C TRP A 397 6.14 -9.84 16.47
N VAL A 398 7.33 -10.12 16.96
CA VAL A 398 7.80 -9.76 18.30
C VAL A 398 8.83 -8.64 18.19
N ARG A 399 8.64 -7.57 18.93
CA ARG A 399 9.51 -6.40 18.98
C ARG A 399 10.15 -6.26 20.36
N ASP A 400 11.46 -6.08 20.39
CA ASP A 400 12.22 -5.75 21.61
C ASP A 400 11.79 -4.37 22.13
N LYS A 401 11.41 -4.28 23.40
CA LYS A 401 11.02 -3.04 24.09
C LYS A 401 12.17 -2.35 24.81
N TYR A 402 13.25 -3.05 25.11
CA TYR A 402 14.40 -2.42 25.76
C TYR A 402 15.11 -1.44 24.85
N VAL A 403 15.15 -1.76 23.54
CA VAL A 403 15.67 -0.87 22.51
C VAL A 403 14.69 -0.87 21.34
N ASP A 404 13.63 -0.04 21.43
CA ASP A 404 12.73 0.19 20.30
C ASP A 404 13.37 1.15 19.28
N ALA A 405 12.67 1.39 18.16
CA ALA A 405 13.20 2.20 17.08
C ALA A 405 13.58 3.63 17.50
N LEU A 406 12.82 4.24 18.42
CA LEU A 406 13.15 5.59 18.90
C LEU A 406 14.33 5.57 19.86
N ALA A 407 14.41 4.57 20.75
CA ALA A 407 15.56 4.41 21.64
C ALA A 407 16.86 4.22 20.86
N GLU A 408 16.81 3.51 19.74
CA GLU A 408 17.97 3.32 18.88
C GLU A 408 18.30 4.56 18.04
N VAL A 409 17.33 5.06 17.28
CA VAL A 409 17.57 6.11 16.28
C VAL A 409 17.67 7.49 16.91
N ARG A 410 16.82 7.79 17.90
CA ARG A 410 16.81 9.11 18.58
C ARG A 410 17.81 9.18 19.73
N ASP A 411 17.85 8.11 20.57
CA ASP A 411 18.60 8.13 21.81
C ASP A 411 19.98 7.44 21.69
N GLY A 412 20.31 6.90 20.51
CA GLY A 412 21.60 6.29 20.19
C GLY A 412 21.90 4.99 20.95
N LYS A 413 20.87 4.28 21.45
CA LYS A 413 21.06 3.02 22.15
C LYS A 413 21.38 1.89 21.16
N THR A 414 22.25 0.98 21.56
CA THR A 414 22.61 -0.19 20.76
C THR A 414 21.61 -1.32 20.99
N ALA A 415 21.13 -1.93 19.90
CA ALA A 415 20.30 -3.12 19.96
C ALA A 415 21.18 -4.37 20.12
N ASP A 416 21.13 -5.00 21.29
CA ASP A 416 21.84 -6.23 21.57
C ASP A 416 21.09 -7.46 21.03
N VAL A 417 21.83 -8.56 20.85
CA VAL A 417 21.22 -9.87 20.59
C VAL A 417 20.51 -10.38 21.85
N ARG A 418 19.24 -10.72 21.70
CA ARG A 418 18.42 -11.29 22.77
C ARG A 418 18.48 -12.82 22.75
N THR A 419 18.74 -13.43 23.88
CA THR A 419 18.81 -14.88 24.04
C THR A 419 17.90 -15.36 25.17
N GLY A 420 17.38 -16.58 25.05
CA GLY A 420 16.56 -17.21 26.09
C GLY A 420 15.15 -16.58 26.25
N TRP A 421 14.70 -15.80 25.27
CA TRP A 421 13.37 -15.20 25.32
C TRP A 421 12.28 -16.21 24.99
N LYS A 422 11.13 -16.06 25.67
CA LYS A 422 9.95 -16.88 25.46
C LYS A 422 8.71 -15.99 25.34
N ILE A 423 7.87 -16.25 24.34
CA ILE A 423 6.57 -15.60 24.23
C ILE A 423 5.50 -16.45 24.93
N PRO A 424 4.54 -15.85 25.65
CA PRO A 424 3.50 -16.57 26.39
C PRO A 424 2.37 -17.03 25.45
N LEU A 425 2.71 -17.82 24.43
CA LEU A 425 1.80 -18.38 23.45
C LEU A 425 1.96 -19.88 23.37
N ARG A 426 0.83 -20.58 23.25
CA ARG A 426 0.80 -22.02 23.05
C ARG A 426 0.87 -22.34 21.56
N SER A 427 1.74 -23.29 21.17
CA SER A 427 1.76 -23.89 19.85
C SER A 427 1.09 -25.26 19.87
N GLY A 428 0.38 -25.61 18.77
CA GLY A 428 -0.16 -26.95 18.53
C GLY A 428 0.85 -27.93 17.91
N GLY A 429 2.13 -27.53 17.79
CA GLY A 429 3.15 -28.38 17.18
C GLY A 429 4.40 -27.62 16.72
N TRP A 430 4.64 -27.60 15.40
CA TRP A 430 5.84 -26.95 14.83
C TRP A 430 5.88 -25.43 15.08
N VAL A 431 7.10 -24.90 15.16
CA VAL A 431 7.40 -23.48 15.28
C VAL A 431 8.55 -23.15 14.33
N ASP A 432 8.35 -22.16 13.48
CA ASP A 432 9.35 -21.59 12.58
C ASP A 432 9.53 -20.10 12.90
N CYS A 433 10.76 -19.64 12.95
CA CYS A 433 11.11 -18.27 13.27
C CYS A 433 11.88 -17.66 12.08
N TYR A 434 11.36 -16.56 11.53
CA TYR A 434 12.10 -15.74 10.59
C TYR A 434 12.77 -14.57 11.33
N LEU A 435 14.06 -14.41 11.16
CA LEU A 435 14.89 -13.36 11.72
C LEU A 435 15.10 -12.27 10.66
N PRO A 436 14.29 -11.18 10.63
CA PRO A 436 14.33 -10.23 9.52
C PRO A 436 15.67 -9.48 9.39
N TRP A 437 16.39 -9.29 10.47
CA TRP A 437 17.65 -8.54 10.46
C TRP A 437 18.83 -9.35 9.94
N GLU A 438 18.77 -10.66 10.12
CA GLU A 438 19.73 -11.64 9.62
C GLU A 438 19.28 -12.28 8.30
N ASP A 439 18.02 -12.05 7.91
CA ASP A 439 17.37 -12.56 6.70
C ASP A 439 17.42 -14.08 6.57
N ARG A 440 17.11 -14.80 7.64
CA ARG A 440 17.16 -16.26 7.71
C ARG A 440 16.09 -16.85 8.62
N HIS A 441 15.83 -18.14 8.45
CA HIS A 441 14.93 -18.91 9.29
C HIS A 441 15.72 -19.75 10.31
N GLU A 442 15.14 -19.89 11.50
CA GLU A 442 15.59 -20.79 12.56
C GLU A 442 14.39 -21.46 13.24
N PRO A 443 14.55 -22.70 13.75
CA PRO A 443 13.47 -23.33 14.50
C PRO A 443 13.27 -22.64 15.86
N GLY A 444 12.00 -22.45 16.23
CA GLY A 444 11.62 -22.17 17.61
C GLY A 444 11.25 -23.45 18.35
N VAL A 445 11.11 -23.38 19.66
CA VAL A 445 10.75 -24.55 20.48
C VAL A 445 9.38 -24.34 21.14
N ALA A 446 8.44 -25.23 20.84
CA ALA A 446 7.16 -25.28 21.50
C ALA A 446 7.32 -25.86 22.92
N GLU A 447 6.90 -25.09 23.92
CA GLU A 447 6.75 -25.52 25.31
C GLU A 447 5.25 -25.54 25.69
N PRO A 448 4.83 -26.14 26.81
CA PRO A 448 3.41 -26.32 27.11
C PRO A 448 2.54 -25.05 27.03
N ASN A 449 3.05 -23.89 27.45
CA ASN A 449 2.32 -22.60 27.43
C ASN A 449 3.17 -21.44 26.89
N LYS A 450 4.29 -21.74 26.25
CA LYS A 450 5.24 -20.73 25.76
C LYS A 450 5.87 -21.23 24.47
N ILE A 451 6.41 -20.31 23.70
CA ILE A 451 7.32 -20.60 22.59
C ILE A 451 8.67 -19.99 22.93
N ALA A 452 9.71 -20.83 23.00
CA ALA A 452 11.08 -20.36 23.17
C ALA A 452 11.62 -19.91 21.80
N LEU A 453 12.25 -18.74 21.78
CA LEU A 453 12.77 -18.09 20.59
C LEU A 453 14.26 -18.35 20.42
N PRO A 454 14.75 -18.50 19.19
CA PRO A 454 16.19 -18.45 18.91
C PRO A 454 16.76 -17.07 19.29
N ALA A 455 18.06 -16.94 19.25
CA ALA A 455 18.72 -15.65 19.43
C ALA A 455 18.32 -14.69 18.29
N PHE A 456 17.92 -13.46 18.61
CA PHE A 456 17.54 -12.47 17.62
C PHE A 456 17.89 -11.04 18.06
N ARG A 457 17.92 -10.12 17.11
CA ARG A 457 18.14 -8.69 17.36
C ARG A 457 16.93 -7.90 16.88
N ARG A 458 16.51 -6.89 17.65
CA ARG A 458 15.42 -5.94 17.36
C ARG A 458 14.04 -6.59 17.23
N SER A 459 13.85 -7.53 16.32
CA SER A 459 12.55 -8.16 16.08
C SER A 459 12.68 -9.56 15.48
N ILE A 460 11.62 -10.36 15.63
CA ILE A 460 11.52 -11.71 15.07
C ILE A 460 10.07 -11.99 14.67
N VAL A 461 9.88 -12.74 13.59
CA VAL A 461 8.56 -13.26 13.18
C VAL A 461 8.49 -14.75 13.53
N VAL A 462 7.43 -15.14 14.21
CA VAL A 462 7.21 -16.52 14.67
C VAL A 462 5.97 -17.07 14.02
N ARG A 463 6.10 -18.13 13.24
CA ARG A 463 4.98 -18.92 12.70
C ARG A 463 4.86 -20.21 13.48
N PHE A 464 3.66 -20.59 13.78
CA PHE A 464 3.45 -21.83 14.53
C PHE A 464 2.09 -22.43 14.22
N LYS A 465 1.99 -23.76 14.41
CA LYS A 465 0.72 -24.49 14.30
C LYS A 465 -0.26 -23.96 15.34
N THR A 466 -1.44 -23.52 14.89
CA THR A 466 -2.50 -23.09 15.79
C THR A 466 -2.91 -24.27 16.70
N PRO A 467 -3.00 -24.08 18.02
CA PRO A 467 -3.52 -25.11 18.91
C PRO A 467 -4.98 -25.45 18.55
N CYS A 468 -5.34 -26.73 18.59
CA CYS A 468 -6.73 -27.10 18.56
C CYS A 468 -7.43 -26.47 19.77
N GLU A 469 -8.57 -25.82 19.54
CA GLU A 469 -9.46 -25.42 20.63
C GLU A 469 -9.99 -26.71 21.24
N GLY A 470 -9.56 -27.03 22.46
CA GLY A 470 -10.04 -28.18 23.23
C GLY A 470 -11.41 -27.95 23.80
#